data_8030ed51595472b1cc4fe9ebb4def592
#
_entry.id   8030ed51595472b1cc4fe9ebb4def592
#
_cell.length_a   1.000
_cell.length_b   1.000
_cell.length_c   1.000
_cell.angle_alpha   90.00
_cell.angle_beta   90.00
_cell.angle_gamma   90.00
#
_symmetry.space_group_name_H-M   'P 1'
#
loop_
_entity.id
_entity.type
_entity.pdbx_description
1 polymer ?
#
loop_
_entity_poly.entity_id
_entity_poly.type
_entity_poly.pdbx_seq_one_letter_code
_entity_poly.pdbx_strand_id
1 'polypeptide(L)'
;VRAQKPRQIAARLLARAGEDGEFIESSIDRDLAESGLERADRALCQNLVYGVVRWRRTLDWLIARKATRPPTKPALAAVLRLGLYQMFWLDRVPDHAAVNDAVELAKEMGARNQAGFVNATLRSCGRERAEIEKLLAGLKTEQPALGFSHPDWLCERWQARWGADETAKLLEWDNLPAPAFARLNALKTDAATLEQAWAKEGLEWMEIQRDWTGRARIYQLSFLPSAGQLASFRNGWFYVQDPSTLLAVHQLAPKPGETILDMCAAPGGKTFFAAQLMENRGRIVARDGHESRLSLLRENRERLGTGCVEINPAGPEPSRFDGILVDAPCSNTGVLRRRVEARWRVQPAEIERLGRAQAGLLRQAAPLLKKGGRLVYSTCSLETDENENVVQNFLGEFPEFKCLTERTLLPFRDQTDGAFVAVLGKG
;
A
#
# COMPACT_ATOMS: atom_id res chain seq x y z
N VAL A 1 -14.33 -7.17 -31.00
CA VAL A 1 -13.20 -6.67 -30.20
C VAL A 1 -12.27 -7.84 -29.97
N ARG A 2 -11.01 -7.78 -30.47
CA ARG A 2 -10.01 -8.83 -30.22
C ARG A 2 -9.74 -8.86 -28.71
N ALA A 3 -9.91 -10.00 -28.04
CA ALA A 3 -9.63 -10.16 -26.61
C ALA A 3 -8.18 -9.67 -26.32
N GLN A 4 -8.03 -8.71 -25.44
CA GLN A 4 -6.71 -8.18 -25.09
C GLN A 4 -5.99 -9.20 -24.21
N LYS A 5 -4.73 -9.48 -24.52
CA LYS A 5 -3.93 -10.41 -23.72
C LYS A 5 -3.36 -9.67 -22.48
N PRO A 6 -3.20 -10.34 -21.32
CA PRO A 6 -2.72 -9.72 -20.09
C PRO A 6 -1.36 -9.01 -20.26
N ARG A 7 -0.46 -9.57 -21.06
CA ARG A 7 0.86 -8.97 -21.35
C ARG A 7 0.78 -7.69 -22.19
N GLN A 8 -0.21 -7.57 -23.08
CA GLN A 8 -0.44 -6.36 -23.88
C GLN A 8 -0.91 -5.21 -23.02
N ILE A 9 -1.82 -5.48 -22.06
CA ILE A 9 -2.29 -4.49 -21.10
C ILE A 9 -1.12 -4.06 -20.20
N ALA A 10 -0.37 -5.03 -19.66
CA ALA A 10 0.79 -4.76 -18.81
C ALA A 10 1.83 -3.89 -19.51
N ALA A 11 2.17 -4.22 -20.78
CA ALA A 11 3.14 -3.44 -21.55
C ALA A 11 2.70 -1.99 -21.78
N ARG A 12 1.40 -1.77 -22.09
CA ARG A 12 0.85 -0.42 -22.28
C ARG A 12 0.83 0.38 -20.98
N LEU A 13 0.42 -0.22 -19.86
CA LEU A 13 0.44 0.41 -18.55
C LEU A 13 1.86 0.84 -18.16
N LEU A 14 2.83 -0.07 -18.32
CA LEU A 14 4.23 0.20 -17.98
C LEU A 14 4.89 1.25 -18.90
N ALA A 15 4.46 1.33 -20.17
CA ALA A 15 4.96 2.35 -21.09
C ALA A 15 4.44 3.75 -20.75
N ARG A 16 3.22 3.86 -20.21
CA ARG A 16 2.59 5.13 -19.80
C ARG A 16 2.89 5.51 -18.33
N ALA A 17 3.47 4.59 -17.55
CA ALA A 17 3.71 4.83 -16.14
C ALA A 17 4.54 6.10 -15.91
N GLY A 18 3.98 7.02 -15.13
CA GLY A 18 4.60 8.30 -14.78
C GLY A 18 4.29 9.47 -15.70
N GLU A 19 3.63 9.28 -16.84
CA GLU A 19 3.28 10.37 -17.75
C GLU A 19 2.18 11.29 -17.19
N ASP A 20 1.15 10.73 -16.57
CA ASP A 20 -0.04 11.46 -16.09
C ASP A 20 -0.02 11.82 -14.59
N GLY A 21 1.07 11.56 -13.88
CA GLY A 21 1.13 11.75 -12.43
C GLY A 21 0.26 10.77 -11.61
N GLU A 22 -0.58 9.96 -12.27
CA GLU A 22 -1.41 8.93 -11.64
C GLU A 22 -0.55 7.78 -11.10
N PHE A 23 -1.00 7.16 -10.01
CA PHE A 23 -0.34 5.95 -9.50
C PHE A 23 -0.72 4.74 -10.34
N ILE A 24 0.26 3.85 -10.54
CA ILE A 24 0.09 2.63 -11.36
C ILE A 24 -1.05 1.74 -10.84
N GLU A 25 -1.31 1.75 -9.53
CA GLU A 25 -2.40 1.00 -8.90
C GLU A 25 -3.77 1.44 -9.43
N SER A 26 -4.01 2.75 -9.53
CA SER A 26 -5.27 3.30 -10.06
C SER A 26 -5.43 2.99 -11.55
N SER A 27 -4.34 3.11 -12.30
CA SER A 27 -4.33 2.80 -13.74
C SER A 27 -4.61 1.32 -14.02
N ILE A 28 -4.06 0.40 -13.20
CA ILE A 28 -4.33 -1.04 -13.31
C ILE A 28 -5.82 -1.33 -13.04
N ASP A 29 -6.38 -0.80 -11.97
CA ASP A 29 -7.76 -1.07 -11.60
C ASP A 29 -8.73 -0.64 -12.70
N ARG A 30 -8.52 0.54 -13.28
CA ARG A 30 -9.31 1.06 -14.41
C ARG A 30 -9.18 0.17 -15.65
N ASP A 31 -7.96 -0.09 -16.13
CA ASP A 31 -7.73 -0.84 -17.37
C ASP A 31 -8.22 -2.29 -17.23
N LEU A 32 -8.10 -2.91 -16.04
CA LEU A 32 -8.60 -4.25 -15.78
C LEU A 32 -10.12 -4.31 -15.64
N ALA A 33 -10.78 -3.27 -15.13
CA ALA A 33 -12.25 -3.22 -15.10
C ALA A 33 -12.87 -3.31 -16.49
N GLU A 34 -12.25 -2.69 -17.47
CA GLU A 34 -12.71 -2.61 -18.85
C GLU A 34 -12.19 -3.76 -19.76
N SER A 35 -11.22 -4.55 -19.28
CA SER A 35 -10.46 -5.49 -20.12
C SER A 35 -11.22 -6.74 -20.55
N GLY A 36 -12.26 -7.15 -19.83
CA GLY A 36 -12.93 -8.43 -20.03
C GLY A 36 -12.07 -9.66 -19.75
N LEU A 37 -10.88 -9.52 -19.11
CA LEU A 37 -10.00 -10.63 -18.79
C LEU A 37 -10.61 -11.56 -17.71
N GLU A 38 -10.38 -12.84 -17.86
CA GLU A 38 -10.68 -13.83 -16.85
C GLU A 38 -9.77 -13.66 -15.60
N ARG A 39 -10.17 -14.30 -14.48
CA ARG A 39 -9.49 -14.20 -13.18
C ARG A 39 -7.99 -14.45 -13.27
N ALA A 40 -7.57 -15.54 -13.93
CA ALA A 40 -6.17 -15.92 -14.04
C ALA A 40 -5.34 -14.88 -14.84
N ASP A 41 -5.90 -14.37 -15.92
CA ASP A 41 -5.27 -13.37 -16.78
C ASP A 41 -5.17 -12.00 -16.10
N ARG A 42 -6.18 -11.62 -15.29
CA ARG A 42 -6.13 -10.42 -14.46
C ARG A 42 -5.01 -10.52 -13.43
N ALA A 43 -4.90 -11.65 -12.73
CA ALA A 43 -3.83 -11.90 -11.77
C ALA A 43 -2.45 -11.87 -12.42
N LEU A 44 -2.31 -12.44 -13.61
CA LEU A 44 -1.07 -12.39 -14.38
C LEU A 44 -0.72 -10.93 -14.77
N CYS A 45 -1.68 -10.16 -15.27
CA CYS A 45 -1.46 -8.76 -15.63
C CYS A 45 -0.99 -7.95 -14.42
N GLN A 46 -1.65 -8.08 -13.28
CA GLN A 46 -1.24 -7.42 -12.03
C GLN A 46 0.16 -7.84 -11.59
N ASN A 47 0.48 -9.13 -11.61
CA ASN A 47 1.81 -9.63 -11.27
C ASN A 47 2.89 -9.05 -12.17
N LEU A 48 2.65 -9.01 -13.48
CA LEU A 48 3.59 -8.43 -14.46
C LEU A 48 3.84 -6.95 -14.20
N VAL A 49 2.78 -6.16 -13.99
CA VAL A 49 2.92 -4.71 -13.77
C VAL A 49 3.58 -4.43 -12.42
N TYR A 50 3.06 -4.97 -11.33
CA TYR A 50 3.65 -4.75 -10.00
C TYR A 50 5.07 -5.30 -9.90
N GLY A 51 5.35 -6.45 -10.52
CA GLY A 51 6.67 -7.04 -10.54
C GLY A 51 7.70 -6.18 -11.28
N VAL A 52 7.35 -5.69 -12.47
CA VAL A 52 8.25 -4.81 -13.24
C VAL A 52 8.48 -3.48 -12.51
N VAL A 53 7.46 -2.87 -11.92
CA VAL A 53 7.62 -1.63 -11.15
C VAL A 53 8.50 -1.86 -9.92
N ARG A 54 8.30 -2.96 -9.22
CA ARG A 54 9.07 -3.37 -8.03
C ARG A 54 10.55 -3.57 -8.36
N TRP A 55 10.85 -4.31 -9.42
CA TRP A 55 12.20 -4.67 -9.82
C TRP A 55 12.81 -3.73 -10.86
N ARG A 56 12.20 -2.56 -11.09
CA ARG A 56 12.56 -1.63 -12.17
C ARG A 56 14.07 -1.33 -12.24
N ARG A 57 14.69 -0.99 -11.12
CA ARG A 57 16.12 -0.62 -11.08
C ARG A 57 17.03 -1.79 -11.44
N THR A 58 16.78 -2.97 -10.89
CA THR A 58 17.53 -4.19 -11.20
C THR A 58 17.34 -4.61 -12.65
N LEU A 59 16.11 -4.50 -13.17
CA LEU A 59 15.82 -4.78 -14.58
C LEU A 59 16.54 -3.80 -15.52
N ASP A 60 16.56 -2.52 -15.19
CA ASP A 60 17.27 -1.50 -15.96
C ASP A 60 18.79 -1.73 -15.96
N TRP A 61 19.33 -2.15 -14.81
CA TRP A 61 20.73 -2.53 -14.70
C TRP A 61 21.07 -3.74 -15.59
N LEU A 62 20.22 -4.77 -15.62
CA LEU A 62 20.39 -5.93 -16.52
C LEU A 62 20.33 -5.50 -17.99
N ILE A 63 19.39 -4.63 -18.35
CA ILE A 63 19.28 -4.10 -19.71
C ILE A 63 20.56 -3.35 -20.09
N ALA A 64 21.03 -2.44 -19.23
CA ALA A 64 22.23 -1.65 -19.47
C ALA A 64 23.51 -2.51 -19.63
N ARG A 65 23.58 -3.64 -18.90
CA ARG A 65 24.70 -4.58 -18.99
C ARG A 65 24.74 -5.36 -20.31
N LYS A 66 23.58 -5.56 -20.94
CA LYS A 66 23.44 -6.39 -22.16
C LYS A 66 23.19 -5.59 -23.44
N ALA A 67 22.64 -4.42 -23.31
CA ALA A 67 22.34 -3.57 -24.44
C ALA A 67 23.53 -2.65 -24.76
N THR A 68 23.94 -2.60 -26.00
CA THR A 68 24.98 -1.64 -26.46
C THR A 68 24.55 -0.19 -26.29
N ARG A 69 23.24 0.06 -26.30
CA ARG A 69 22.62 1.36 -26.02
C ARG A 69 21.33 1.16 -25.22
N PRO A 70 21.11 1.91 -24.13
CA PRO A 70 19.86 1.82 -23.37
C PRO A 70 18.65 2.20 -24.23
N PRO A 71 17.48 1.57 -24.01
CA PRO A 71 16.27 1.89 -24.75
C PRO A 71 15.80 3.32 -24.43
N THR A 72 15.63 4.16 -25.44
CA THR A 72 15.17 5.55 -25.27
C THR A 72 13.65 5.68 -25.31
N LYS A 73 12.95 4.70 -25.92
CA LYS A 73 11.49 4.70 -26.00
C LYS A 73 10.87 3.99 -24.80
N PRO A 74 9.91 4.59 -24.09
CA PRO A 74 9.23 3.95 -22.94
C PRO A 74 8.64 2.58 -23.28
N ALA A 75 8.02 2.44 -24.46
CA ALA A 75 7.48 1.17 -24.91
C ALA A 75 8.54 0.06 -25.03
N LEU A 76 9.73 0.38 -25.55
CA LEU A 76 10.81 -0.58 -25.68
C LEU A 76 11.38 -0.98 -24.30
N ALA A 77 11.54 0.00 -23.40
CA ALA A 77 11.96 -0.27 -22.03
C ALA A 77 10.95 -1.17 -21.30
N ALA A 78 9.65 -0.90 -21.43
CA ALA A 78 8.58 -1.71 -20.86
C ALA A 78 8.63 -3.16 -21.36
N VAL A 79 8.79 -3.37 -22.67
CA VAL A 79 8.89 -4.71 -23.28
C VAL A 79 10.11 -5.48 -22.79
N LEU A 80 11.29 -4.84 -22.73
CA LEU A 80 12.51 -5.49 -22.23
C LEU A 80 12.40 -5.84 -20.75
N ARG A 81 11.90 -4.92 -19.92
CA ARG A 81 11.65 -5.19 -18.48
C ARG A 81 10.67 -6.35 -18.28
N LEU A 82 9.57 -6.40 -19.05
CA LEU A 82 8.61 -7.50 -19.01
C LEU A 82 9.24 -8.83 -19.41
N GLY A 83 10.05 -8.85 -20.47
CA GLY A 83 10.77 -10.06 -20.89
C GLY A 83 11.69 -10.58 -19.79
N LEU A 84 12.55 -9.71 -19.24
CA LEU A 84 13.48 -10.07 -18.16
C LEU A 84 12.76 -10.47 -16.89
N TYR A 85 11.69 -9.76 -16.50
CA TYR A 85 10.91 -10.11 -15.32
C TYR A 85 10.30 -11.51 -15.45
N GLN A 86 9.75 -11.85 -16.61
CA GLN A 86 9.23 -13.18 -16.88
C GLN A 86 10.31 -14.26 -16.82
N MET A 87 11.51 -13.97 -17.35
CA MET A 87 12.63 -14.94 -17.35
C MET A 87 13.18 -15.20 -15.96
N PHE A 88 13.35 -14.18 -15.12
CA PHE A 88 14.12 -14.28 -13.87
C PHE A 88 13.27 -14.27 -12.59
N TRP A 89 11.98 -13.92 -12.67
CA TRP A 89 11.09 -13.83 -11.49
C TRP A 89 9.80 -14.64 -11.62
N LEU A 90 9.54 -15.29 -12.78
CA LEU A 90 8.39 -16.16 -12.97
C LEU A 90 8.83 -17.58 -13.30
N ASP A 91 8.76 -18.49 -12.33
CA ASP A 91 9.23 -19.87 -12.46
C ASP A 91 8.49 -20.69 -13.53
N ARG A 92 7.27 -20.30 -13.87
CA ARG A 92 6.41 -21.07 -14.79
C ARG A 92 6.48 -20.58 -16.24
N VAL A 93 7.32 -19.60 -16.55
CA VAL A 93 7.44 -19.07 -17.91
C VAL A 93 8.79 -19.51 -18.50
N PRO A 94 8.78 -20.39 -19.52
CA PRO A 94 10.01 -20.77 -20.19
C PRO A 94 10.66 -19.55 -20.91
N ASP A 95 11.99 -19.48 -20.91
CA ASP A 95 12.74 -18.36 -21.52
C ASP A 95 12.34 -18.11 -22.97
N HIS A 96 12.18 -19.16 -23.78
CA HIS A 96 11.79 -19.01 -25.17
C HIS A 96 10.39 -18.40 -25.34
N ALA A 97 9.46 -18.67 -24.42
CA ALA A 97 8.12 -18.09 -24.44
C ALA A 97 8.18 -16.61 -24.05
N ALA A 98 8.94 -16.24 -22.99
CA ALA A 98 9.15 -14.86 -22.60
C ALA A 98 9.79 -14.02 -23.72
N VAL A 99 10.78 -14.57 -24.42
CA VAL A 99 11.43 -13.91 -25.58
C VAL A 99 10.44 -13.71 -26.73
N ASN A 100 9.67 -14.76 -27.10
CA ASN A 100 8.69 -14.65 -28.18
C ASN A 100 7.60 -13.61 -27.87
N ASP A 101 7.05 -13.62 -26.66
CA ASP A 101 6.06 -12.65 -26.22
C ASP A 101 6.60 -11.23 -26.27
N ALA A 102 7.83 -11.00 -25.81
CA ALA A 102 8.47 -9.68 -25.85
C ALA A 102 8.70 -9.18 -27.28
N VAL A 103 9.11 -10.05 -28.20
CA VAL A 103 9.30 -9.72 -29.63
C VAL A 103 7.97 -9.33 -30.29
N GLU A 104 6.90 -10.07 -30.02
CA GLU A 104 5.56 -9.72 -30.56
C GLU A 104 5.03 -8.41 -29.95
N LEU A 105 5.19 -8.21 -28.64
CA LEU A 105 4.83 -6.95 -27.98
C LEU A 105 5.58 -5.75 -28.57
N ALA A 106 6.88 -5.89 -28.87
CA ALA A 106 7.64 -4.83 -29.54
C ALA A 106 7.05 -4.44 -30.89
N LYS A 107 6.61 -5.43 -31.68
CA LYS A 107 5.95 -5.18 -32.97
C LYS A 107 4.61 -4.48 -32.82
N GLU A 108 3.80 -4.91 -31.84
CA GLU A 108 2.47 -4.36 -31.57
C GLU A 108 2.53 -2.93 -31.00
N MET A 109 3.55 -2.62 -30.21
CA MET A 109 3.74 -1.29 -29.59
C MET A 109 4.51 -0.28 -30.48
N GLY A 110 4.60 -0.54 -31.80
CA GLY A 110 5.21 0.38 -32.76
C GLY A 110 6.75 0.37 -32.78
N ALA A 111 7.38 -0.65 -32.16
CA ALA A 111 8.83 -0.84 -32.16
C ALA A 111 9.28 -2.01 -33.05
N ARG A 112 8.58 -2.27 -34.18
CA ARG A 112 8.83 -3.42 -35.06
C ARG A 112 10.28 -3.47 -35.58
N ASN A 113 10.88 -2.34 -35.88
CA ASN A 113 12.29 -2.25 -36.32
C ASN A 113 13.29 -2.56 -35.20
N GLN A 114 12.86 -2.61 -33.93
CA GLN A 114 13.67 -2.93 -32.78
C GLN A 114 13.40 -4.35 -32.23
N ALA A 115 12.50 -5.12 -32.87
CA ALA A 115 12.17 -6.50 -32.47
C ALA A 115 13.41 -7.43 -32.49
N GLY A 116 14.32 -7.23 -33.47
CA GLY A 116 15.60 -7.95 -33.49
C GLY A 116 16.51 -7.64 -32.32
N PHE A 117 16.54 -6.39 -31.89
CA PHE A 117 17.30 -5.97 -30.70
C PHE A 117 16.70 -6.59 -29.41
N VAL A 118 15.37 -6.59 -29.25
CA VAL A 118 14.71 -7.25 -28.13
C VAL A 118 15.06 -8.73 -28.08
N ASN A 119 14.95 -9.43 -29.22
CA ASN A 119 15.28 -10.84 -29.33
C ASN A 119 16.75 -11.12 -28.97
N ALA A 120 17.69 -10.35 -29.51
CA ALA A 120 19.11 -10.52 -29.25
C ALA A 120 19.47 -10.32 -27.77
N THR A 121 18.94 -9.25 -27.15
CA THR A 121 19.15 -8.91 -25.75
C THR A 121 18.63 -10.00 -24.82
N LEU A 122 17.37 -10.40 -24.95
CA LEU A 122 16.77 -11.40 -24.08
C LEU A 122 17.39 -12.80 -24.27
N ARG A 123 17.69 -13.20 -25.51
CA ARG A 123 18.39 -14.47 -25.76
C ARG A 123 19.81 -14.49 -25.19
N SER A 124 20.51 -13.35 -25.18
CA SER A 124 21.81 -13.26 -24.52
C SER A 124 21.67 -13.49 -23.01
N CYS A 125 20.67 -12.87 -22.38
CA CYS A 125 20.36 -13.14 -20.96
C CYS A 125 20.03 -14.59 -20.68
N GLY A 126 19.24 -15.26 -21.54
CA GLY A 126 18.89 -16.67 -21.40
C GLY A 126 20.13 -17.60 -21.50
N ARG A 127 21.05 -17.31 -22.42
CA ARG A 127 22.30 -18.09 -22.54
C ARG A 127 23.22 -17.98 -21.31
N GLU A 128 23.18 -16.85 -20.62
CA GLU A 128 24.00 -16.55 -19.44
C GLU A 128 23.19 -16.64 -18.14
N ARG A 129 22.05 -17.34 -18.15
CA ARG A 129 21.09 -17.40 -17.04
C ARG A 129 21.76 -17.67 -15.69
N ALA A 130 22.54 -18.73 -15.57
CA ALA A 130 23.18 -19.12 -14.32
C ALA A 130 24.17 -18.06 -13.80
N GLU A 131 24.89 -17.38 -14.70
CA GLU A 131 25.76 -16.28 -14.33
C GLU A 131 24.99 -15.07 -13.84
N ILE A 132 23.90 -14.72 -14.53
CA ILE A 132 23.02 -13.60 -14.13
C ILE A 132 22.37 -13.87 -12.78
N GLU A 133 21.86 -15.07 -12.53
CA GLU A 133 21.28 -15.47 -11.24
C GLU A 133 22.29 -15.33 -10.10
N LYS A 134 23.53 -15.77 -10.32
CA LYS A 134 24.64 -15.59 -9.36
C LYS A 134 24.94 -14.11 -9.12
N LEU A 135 24.98 -13.30 -10.16
CA LEU A 135 25.18 -11.85 -10.06
C LEU A 135 24.03 -11.17 -9.28
N LEU A 136 22.78 -11.50 -9.58
CA LEU A 136 21.62 -10.96 -8.88
C LEU A 136 21.64 -11.32 -7.39
N ALA A 137 22.03 -12.54 -7.05
CA ALA A 137 22.22 -12.97 -5.66
C ALA A 137 23.35 -12.17 -4.97
N GLY A 138 24.50 -12.00 -5.62
CA GLY A 138 25.64 -11.21 -5.09
C GLY A 138 25.29 -9.75 -4.85
N LEU A 139 24.53 -9.13 -5.76
CA LEU A 139 24.09 -7.73 -5.63
C LEU A 139 23.30 -7.47 -4.34
N LYS A 140 22.54 -8.42 -3.85
CA LYS A 140 21.77 -8.26 -2.60
C LYS A 140 22.67 -8.02 -1.38
N THR A 141 23.88 -8.54 -1.40
CA THR A 141 24.88 -8.35 -0.34
C THR A 141 25.81 -7.18 -0.62
N GLU A 142 26.30 -7.08 -1.87
CA GLU A 142 27.34 -6.11 -2.24
C GLU A 142 26.76 -4.71 -2.49
N GLN A 143 25.57 -4.63 -3.08
CA GLN A 143 24.86 -3.40 -3.44
C GLN A 143 23.35 -3.55 -3.15
N PRO A 144 22.93 -3.59 -1.87
CA PRO A 144 21.55 -3.93 -1.48
C PRO A 144 20.47 -3.09 -2.18
N ALA A 145 20.71 -1.79 -2.35
CA ALA A 145 19.78 -0.91 -3.03
C ALA A 145 19.52 -1.34 -4.48
N LEU A 146 20.55 -1.75 -5.21
CA LEU A 146 20.43 -2.29 -6.56
C LEU A 146 19.87 -3.72 -6.56
N GLY A 147 20.41 -4.58 -5.69
CA GLY A 147 20.02 -5.99 -5.61
C GLY A 147 18.57 -6.22 -5.21
N PHE A 148 18.01 -5.33 -4.36
CA PHE A 148 16.60 -5.34 -3.96
C PHE A 148 15.76 -4.28 -4.69
N SER A 149 16.32 -3.56 -5.66
CA SER A 149 15.60 -2.56 -6.48
C SER A 149 14.92 -1.45 -5.67
N HIS A 150 15.73 -0.72 -4.90
CA HIS A 150 15.33 0.46 -4.14
C HIS A 150 16.22 1.67 -4.47
N PRO A 151 15.82 2.91 -4.16
CA PRO A 151 16.69 4.09 -4.25
C PRO A 151 17.85 4.00 -3.26
N ASP A 152 19.05 4.46 -3.63
CA ASP A 152 20.24 4.43 -2.75
C ASP A 152 20.01 5.23 -1.48
N TRP A 153 19.54 6.47 -1.62
CA TRP A 153 19.30 7.37 -0.47
C TRP A 153 18.36 6.78 0.59
N LEU A 154 17.33 5.98 0.17
CA LEU A 154 16.39 5.36 1.09
C LEU A 154 17.04 4.19 1.84
N CYS A 155 17.84 3.39 1.14
CA CYS A 155 18.61 2.30 1.75
C CYS A 155 19.65 2.81 2.73
N GLU A 156 20.40 3.85 2.36
CA GLU A 156 21.41 4.49 3.22
C GLU A 156 20.76 5.04 4.50
N ARG A 157 19.60 5.69 4.37
CA ARG A 157 18.81 6.21 5.49
C ARG A 157 18.37 5.11 6.44
N TRP A 158 17.86 4.00 5.91
CA TRP A 158 17.43 2.86 6.71
C TRP A 158 18.61 2.11 7.33
N GLN A 159 19.73 1.97 6.62
CA GLN A 159 20.95 1.40 7.17
C GLN A 159 21.52 2.21 8.33
N ALA A 160 21.46 3.54 8.23
CA ALA A 160 21.87 4.42 9.32
C ALA A 160 20.96 4.27 10.56
N ARG A 161 19.67 3.96 10.35
CA ARG A 161 18.70 3.83 11.44
C ARG A 161 18.70 2.44 12.09
N TRP A 162 18.75 1.37 11.31
CA TRP A 162 18.54 -0.01 11.80
C TRP A 162 19.74 -0.95 11.55
N GLY A 163 20.76 -0.49 10.87
CA GLY A 163 21.88 -1.32 10.45
C GLY A 163 21.61 -2.12 9.17
N ALA A 164 22.65 -2.76 8.65
CA ALA A 164 22.59 -3.44 7.36
C ALA A 164 21.64 -4.64 7.33
N ASP A 165 21.68 -5.49 8.38
CA ASP A 165 20.91 -6.74 8.42
C ASP A 165 19.40 -6.50 8.48
N GLU A 166 18.95 -5.56 9.32
CA GLU A 166 17.53 -5.25 9.43
C GLU A 166 17.02 -4.53 8.17
N THR A 167 17.86 -3.69 7.58
CA THR A 167 17.55 -3.06 6.30
C THR A 167 17.39 -4.09 5.20
N ALA A 168 18.30 -5.07 5.10
CA ALA A 168 18.22 -6.14 4.11
C ALA A 168 16.87 -6.92 4.24
N LYS A 169 16.46 -7.24 5.47
CA LYS A 169 15.17 -7.90 5.73
C LYS A 169 13.98 -7.04 5.29
N LEU A 170 14.04 -5.72 5.53
CA LEU A 170 13.01 -4.80 5.09
C LEU A 170 12.92 -4.71 3.56
N LEU A 171 14.07 -4.57 2.88
CA LEU A 171 14.14 -4.54 1.43
C LEU A 171 13.63 -5.84 0.79
N GLU A 172 13.92 -6.98 1.40
CA GLU A 172 13.39 -8.27 0.97
C GLU A 172 11.88 -8.35 1.16
N TRP A 173 11.38 -7.94 2.32
CA TRP A 173 9.94 -7.87 2.62
C TRP A 173 9.19 -7.01 1.62
N ASP A 174 9.69 -5.84 1.27
CA ASP A 174 9.08 -4.92 0.32
C ASP A 174 8.94 -5.52 -1.08
N ASN A 175 9.72 -6.56 -1.38
CA ASN A 175 9.68 -7.26 -2.65
C ASN A 175 8.78 -8.51 -2.67
N LEU A 176 8.23 -8.92 -1.52
CA LEU A 176 7.26 -10.01 -1.47
C LEU A 176 5.87 -9.56 -1.95
N PRO A 177 5.06 -10.45 -2.54
CA PRO A 177 3.65 -10.17 -2.80
C PRO A 177 2.89 -9.88 -1.51
N ALA A 178 2.09 -8.83 -1.49
CA ALA A 178 1.30 -8.49 -0.32
C ALA A 178 0.02 -9.34 -0.26
N PRO A 179 -0.27 -10.02 0.86
CA PRO A 179 -1.54 -10.70 1.04
C PRO A 179 -2.69 -9.70 1.21
N ALA A 180 -3.90 -10.10 0.88
CA ALA A 180 -5.09 -9.36 1.23
C ALA A 180 -5.52 -9.73 2.65
N PHE A 181 -5.96 -8.71 3.41
CA PHE A 181 -6.53 -8.92 4.73
C PHE A 181 -7.96 -8.38 4.79
N ALA A 182 -8.82 -9.07 5.51
CA ALA A 182 -10.20 -8.71 5.72
C ALA A 182 -10.50 -8.63 7.22
N ARG A 183 -11.12 -7.54 7.66
CA ARG A 183 -11.60 -7.37 9.02
C ARG A 183 -13.11 -7.61 9.04
N LEU A 184 -13.57 -8.50 9.92
CA LEU A 184 -15.00 -8.74 10.15
C LEU A 184 -15.71 -7.45 10.59
N ASN A 185 -16.88 -7.18 10.04
CA ASN A 185 -17.77 -6.14 10.53
C ASN A 185 -18.80 -6.73 11.52
N ALA A 186 -18.47 -6.71 12.79
CA ALA A 186 -19.32 -7.25 13.85
C ALA A 186 -20.63 -6.48 14.06
N LEU A 187 -20.83 -5.32 13.42
CA LEU A 187 -22.13 -4.62 13.40
C LEU A 187 -23.14 -5.26 12.44
N LYS A 188 -22.67 -6.07 11.48
CA LYS A 188 -23.49 -6.63 10.40
C LYS A 188 -23.62 -8.14 10.45
N THR A 189 -22.59 -8.84 10.96
CA THR A 189 -22.54 -10.30 10.94
C THR A 189 -21.59 -10.84 11.99
N ASP A 190 -21.65 -12.13 12.22
CA ASP A 190 -20.70 -12.89 13.01
C ASP A 190 -19.68 -13.65 12.14
N ALA A 191 -18.68 -14.23 12.78
CA ALA A 191 -17.62 -14.96 12.09
C ALA A 191 -18.13 -16.20 11.36
N ALA A 192 -19.01 -16.97 11.98
CA ALA A 192 -19.49 -18.22 11.40
C ALA A 192 -20.28 -17.95 10.10
N THR A 193 -21.12 -16.93 10.11
CA THR A 193 -21.90 -16.48 8.94
C THR A 193 -20.98 -16.01 7.81
N LEU A 194 -19.96 -15.20 8.13
CA LEU A 194 -18.99 -14.72 7.14
C LEU A 194 -18.19 -15.86 6.52
N GLU A 195 -17.68 -16.77 7.34
CA GLU A 195 -16.86 -17.91 6.90
C GLU A 195 -17.67 -18.87 6.02
N GLN A 196 -18.94 -19.14 6.37
CA GLN A 196 -19.84 -19.93 5.53
C GLN A 196 -20.12 -19.25 4.16
N ALA A 197 -20.25 -17.92 4.15
CA ALA A 197 -20.44 -17.19 2.89
C ALA A 197 -19.18 -17.28 2.03
N TRP A 198 -18.00 -17.09 2.61
CA TRP A 198 -16.73 -17.19 1.91
C TRP A 198 -16.48 -18.60 1.34
N ALA A 199 -16.83 -19.66 2.08
CA ALA A 199 -16.77 -21.02 1.57
C ALA A 199 -17.62 -21.20 0.29
N LYS A 200 -18.86 -20.62 0.27
CA LYS A 200 -19.74 -20.62 -0.90
C LYS A 200 -19.21 -19.74 -2.04
N GLU A 201 -18.51 -18.65 -1.70
CA GLU A 201 -17.90 -17.74 -2.66
C GLU A 201 -16.54 -18.26 -3.19
N GLY A 202 -16.05 -19.39 -2.69
CA GLY A 202 -14.80 -20.04 -3.11
C GLY A 202 -13.56 -19.28 -2.63
N LEU A 203 -13.63 -18.59 -1.51
CA LEU A 203 -12.48 -17.96 -0.86
C LEU A 203 -11.83 -18.94 0.11
N GLU A 204 -10.51 -18.82 0.23
CA GLU A 204 -9.71 -19.47 1.25
C GLU A 204 -9.16 -18.42 2.19
N TRP A 205 -9.24 -18.68 3.49
CA TRP A 205 -8.82 -17.73 4.53
C TRP A 205 -8.12 -18.42 5.68
N MET A 206 -7.37 -17.64 6.41
CA MET A 206 -6.77 -18.02 7.70
C MET A 206 -7.02 -16.88 8.68
N GLU A 207 -7.62 -17.16 9.82
CA GLU A 207 -7.74 -16.16 10.89
C GLU A 207 -6.35 -15.86 11.45
N ILE A 208 -6.05 -14.57 11.62
CA ILE A 208 -4.81 -14.11 12.20
C ILE A 208 -5.08 -13.23 13.41
N GLN A 209 -4.18 -13.28 14.38
CA GLN A 209 -4.22 -12.43 15.56
C GLN A 209 -2.85 -11.78 15.77
N ARG A 210 -2.86 -10.53 16.25
CA ARG A 210 -1.69 -9.79 16.68
C ARG A 210 -1.99 -9.18 18.05
N ASP A 211 -0.97 -8.87 18.85
CA ASP A 211 -1.14 -8.28 20.19
C ASP A 211 -1.89 -6.94 20.15
N TRP A 212 -1.79 -6.19 19.04
CA TRP A 212 -2.44 -4.91 18.83
C TRP A 212 -3.80 -4.98 18.13
N THR A 213 -4.29 -6.14 17.76
CA THR A 213 -5.59 -6.28 17.08
C THR A 213 -6.77 -6.44 18.04
N GLY A 214 -6.49 -6.63 19.31
CA GLY A 214 -7.50 -6.76 20.35
C GLY A 214 -8.50 -7.88 20.04
N ARG A 215 -9.81 -7.56 20.11
CA ARG A 215 -10.90 -8.50 19.79
C ARG A 215 -11.34 -8.48 18.33
N ALA A 216 -10.68 -7.69 17.47
CA ALA A 216 -11.03 -7.65 16.06
C ALA A 216 -10.68 -8.98 15.40
N ARG A 217 -11.64 -9.57 14.68
CA ARG A 217 -11.37 -10.75 13.85
C ARG A 217 -10.84 -10.32 12.51
N ILE A 218 -9.67 -10.81 12.18
CA ILE A 218 -8.93 -10.48 10.96
C ILE A 218 -8.55 -11.78 10.27
N TYR A 219 -8.72 -11.78 8.97
CA TYR A 219 -8.43 -12.91 8.13
C TYR A 219 -7.44 -12.52 7.04
N GLN A 220 -6.43 -13.35 6.83
CA GLN A 220 -5.60 -13.32 5.65
C GLN A 220 -6.30 -14.15 4.57
N LEU A 221 -6.49 -13.56 3.39
CA LEU A 221 -7.09 -14.23 2.24
C LEU A 221 -5.99 -14.72 1.31
N SER A 222 -6.07 -15.99 0.88
CA SER A 222 -5.12 -16.56 -0.11
C SER A 222 -5.21 -15.83 -1.44
N PHE A 223 -6.41 -15.39 -1.79
CA PHE A 223 -6.70 -14.56 -2.95
C PHE A 223 -7.97 -13.74 -2.68
N LEU A 224 -7.96 -12.49 -3.12
CA LEU A 224 -9.16 -11.65 -3.13
C LEU A 224 -9.50 -11.29 -4.58
N PRO A 225 -10.63 -11.76 -5.13
CA PRO A 225 -11.15 -11.26 -6.40
C PRO A 225 -11.55 -9.80 -6.25
N SER A 226 -12.03 -9.17 -7.33
CA SER A 226 -12.64 -7.84 -7.18
C SER A 226 -13.68 -7.89 -6.06
N ALA A 227 -13.41 -7.22 -4.94
CA ALA A 227 -14.22 -7.32 -3.73
C ALA A 227 -15.70 -7.03 -3.99
N GLY A 228 -16.02 -6.09 -4.90
CA GLY A 228 -17.39 -5.76 -5.29
C GLY A 228 -18.16 -6.90 -5.96
N GLN A 229 -17.51 -7.98 -6.40
CA GLN A 229 -18.19 -9.17 -6.93
C GLN A 229 -18.72 -10.08 -5.83
N LEU A 230 -18.17 -9.99 -4.62
CA LEU A 230 -18.57 -10.83 -3.49
C LEU A 230 -19.85 -10.28 -2.83
N ALA A 231 -20.82 -11.16 -2.60
CA ALA A 231 -22.04 -10.79 -1.90
C ALA A 231 -21.75 -10.40 -0.44
N SER A 232 -20.83 -11.13 0.21
CA SER A 232 -20.36 -10.82 1.58
C SER A 232 -19.77 -9.42 1.69
N PHE A 233 -19.04 -8.94 0.67
CA PHE A 233 -18.52 -7.56 0.63
C PHE A 233 -19.65 -6.54 0.41
N ARG A 234 -20.54 -6.76 -0.57
CA ARG A 234 -21.66 -5.85 -0.84
C ARG A 234 -22.60 -5.70 0.36
N ASN A 235 -22.79 -6.77 1.13
CA ASN A 235 -23.55 -6.76 2.36
C ASN A 235 -22.85 -6.04 3.53
N GLY A 236 -21.60 -5.63 3.34
CA GLY A 236 -20.83 -4.94 4.37
C GLY A 236 -20.34 -5.82 5.51
N TRP A 237 -20.21 -7.13 5.30
CA TRP A 237 -19.83 -8.09 6.32
C TRP A 237 -18.34 -8.06 6.65
N PHE A 238 -17.51 -7.49 5.78
CA PHE A 238 -16.09 -7.27 6.02
C PHE A 238 -15.57 -6.00 5.36
N TYR A 239 -14.42 -5.56 5.82
CA TYR A 239 -13.65 -4.46 5.25
C TYR A 239 -12.24 -4.93 4.93
N VAL A 240 -11.73 -4.59 3.73
CA VAL A 240 -10.35 -4.93 3.32
C VAL A 240 -9.39 -3.95 3.98
N GLN A 241 -8.54 -4.45 4.86
CA GLN A 241 -7.69 -3.60 5.69
C GLN A 241 -6.49 -4.38 6.24
N ASP A 242 -5.29 -3.79 6.15
CA ASP A 242 -4.10 -4.36 6.78
C ASP A 242 -4.18 -4.29 8.32
N PRO A 243 -3.73 -5.31 9.04
CA PRO A 243 -3.74 -5.35 10.50
C PRO A 243 -3.01 -4.18 11.17
N SER A 244 -1.95 -3.64 10.56
CA SER A 244 -1.20 -2.50 11.10
C SER A 244 -2.07 -1.29 11.38
N THR A 245 -3.05 -1.07 10.53
CA THR A 245 -3.94 0.10 10.61
C THR A 245 -4.87 0.07 11.83
N LEU A 246 -5.06 -1.10 12.46
CA LEU A 246 -5.89 -1.25 13.65
C LEU A 246 -5.21 -0.72 14.91
N LEU A 247 -3.88 -0.66 14.93
CA LEU A 247 -3.11 -0.19 16.08
C LEU A 247 -3.57 1.22 16.51
N ALA A 248 -3.70 2.16 15.58
CA ALA A 248 -4.10 3.53 15.87
C ALA A 248 -5.50 3.59 16.53
N VAL A 249 -6.46 2.79 16.04
CA VAL A 249 -7.83 2.77 16.59
C VAL A 249 -7.88 2.10 17.95
N HIS A 250 -7.10 1.03 18.17
CA HIS A 250 -6.98 0.41 19.50
C HIS A 250 -6.34 1.34 20.51
N GLN A 251 -5.34 2.10 20.11
CA GLN A 251 -4.71 3.12 20.96
C GLN A 251 -5.64 4.31 21.21
N LEU A 252 -6.50 4.68 20.26
CA LEU A 252 -7.56 5.65 20.47
C LEU A 252 -8.58 5.13 21.51
N ALA A 253 -8.81 3.81 21.57
CA ALA A 253 -9.72 3.13 22.48
C ALA A 253 -11.10 3.81 22.58
N PRO A 254 -11.82 4.05 21.46
CA PRO A 254 -13.07 4.78 21.48
C PRO A 254 -14.15 3.97 22.19
N LYS A 255 -14.99 4.66 23.01
CA LYS A 255 -16.03 4.03 23.82
C LYS A 255 -17.42 4.43 23.33
N PRO A 256 -18.44 3.56 23.51
CA PRO A 256 -19.82 3.92 23.25
C PRO A 256 -20.24 5.22 23.95
N GLY A 257 -20.86 6.13 23.20
CA GLY A 257 -21.32 7.43 23.70
C GLY A 257 -20.31 8.57 23.57
N GLU A 258 -19.05 8.31 23.25
CA GLU A 258 -18.05 9.36 23.03
C GLU A 258 -18.27 10.13 21.71
N THR A 259 -17.66 11.31 21.64
CA THR A 259 -17.56 12.12 20.43
C THR A 259 -16.12 12.12 19.94
N ILE A 260 -15.89 11.52 18.80
CA ILE A 260 -14.56 11.30 18.18
C ILE A 260 -14.44 12.16 16.92
N LEU A 261 -13.24 12.70 16.66
CA LEU A 261 -12.87 13.33 15.40
C LEU A 261 -11.83 12.47 14.67
N ASP A 262 -12.08 12.16 13.40
CA ASP A 262 -11.08 11.61 12.47
C ASP A 262 -10.77 12.67 11.42
N MET A 263 -9.55 13.22 11.44
CA MET A 263 -9.18 14.38 10.62
C MET A 263 -8.78 14.05 9.19
N CYS A 264 -8.41 12.78 8.91
CA CYS A 264 -7.97 12.31 7.59
C CYS A 264 -8.66 10.98 7.26
N ALA A 265 -9.99 10.97 7.34
CA ALA A 265 -10.80 9.78 7.46
C ALA A 265 -10.82 8.85 6.24
N ALA A 266 -10.78 9.39 5.02
CA ALA A 266 -11.00 8.61 3.81
C ALA A 266 -9.83 7.64 3.50
N PRO A 267 -10.12 6.40 3.11
CA PRO A 267 -11.40 5.83 2.68
C PRO A 267 -12.29 5.24 3.79
N GLY A 268 -11.93 5.41 5.09
CA GLY A 268 -12.80 5.07 6.22
C GLY A 268 -12.37 3.86 7.05
N GLY A 269 -11.29 3.19 6.72
CA GLY A 269 -10.91 1.94 7.42
C GLY A 269 -10.78 2.10 8.94
N LYS A 270 -10.13 3.17 9.41
CA LYS A 270 -9.98 3.49 10.84
C LYS A 270 -11.27 4.05 11.44
N THR A 271 -11.93 4.97 10.74
CA THR A 271 -13.22 5.57 11.12
C THR A 271 -14.28 4.52 11.40
N PHE A 272 -14.47 3.58 10.46
CA PHE A 272 -15.50 2.53 10.60
C PHE A 272 -15.13 1.46 11.62
N PHE A 273 -13.83 1.26 11.85
CA PHE A 273 -13.40 0.41 12.94
C PHE A 273 -13.66 1.08 14.31
N ALA A 274 -13.44 2.38 14.43
CA ALA A 274 -13.81 3.14 15.63
C ALA A 274 -15.33 3.07 15.89
N ALA A 275 -16.17 3.24 14.85
CA ALA A 275 -17.63 3.07 14.96
C ALA A 275 -18.02 1.67 15.44
N GLN A 276 -17.29 0.64 15.00
CA GLN A 276 -17.50 -0.74 15.41
C GLN A 276 -17.17 -0.95 16.90
N LEU A 277 -16.04 -0.40 17.38
CA LEU A 277 -15.66 -0.44 18.81
C LEU A 277 -16.62 0.36 19.68
N MET A 278 -17.20 1.43 19.15
CA MET A 278 -18.26 2.22 19.79
C MET A 278 -19.64 1.55 19.73
N GLU A 279 -19.77 0.36 19.17
CA GLU A 279 -21.04 -0.32 18.97
C GLU A 279 -22.08 0.57 18.24
N ASN A 280 -21.59 1.41 17.33
CA ASN A 280 -22.39 2.40 16.58
C ASN A 280 -23.17 3.38 17.49
N ARG A 281 -22.68 3.63 18.70
CA ARG A 281 -23.27 4.54 19.70
C ARG A 281 -22.32 5.70 19.99
N GLY A 282 -22.82 6.92 19.98
CA GLY A 282 -22.04 8.14 20.09
C GLY A 282 -21.97 8.88 18.77
N ARG A 283 -20.88 9.63 18.53
CA ARG A 283 -20.71 10.44 17.34
C ARG A 283 -19.26 10.39 16.85
N ILE A 284 -19.05 10.10 15.56
CA ILE A 284 -17.75 10.24 14.91
C ILE A 284 -17.89 11.29 13.81
N VAL A 285 -17.13 12.39 13.94
CA VAL A 285 -16.97 13.38 12.88
C VAL A 285 -15.80 12.95 12.01
N ALA A 286 -16.07 12.58 10.77
CA ALA A 286 -15.08 12.14 9.81
C ALA A 286 -14.79 13.25 8.78
N ARG A 287 -13.55 13.70 8.70
CA ARG A 287 -13.11 14.74 7.77
C ARG A 287 -12.10 14.22 6.77
N ASP A 288 -12.15 14.76 5.57
CA ASP A 288 -11.09 14.61 4.57
C ASP A 288 -11.06 15.86 3.67
N GLY A 289 -9.87 16.26 3.25
CA GLY A 289 -9.66 17.46 2.42
C GLY A 289 -9.99 17.25 0.94
N HIS A 290 -10.23 16.01 0.49
CA HIS A 290 -10.42 15.68 -0.92
C HIS A 290 -11.84 15.14 -1.20
N GLU A 291 -12.65 15.89 -1.94
CA GLU A 291 -14.04 15.51 -2.26
C GLU A 291 -14.12 14.16 -3.00
N SER A 292 -13.18 13.85 -3.89
CA SER A 292 -13.13 12.56 -4.58
C SER A 292 -12.96 11.36 -3.63
N ARG A 293 -12.33 11.57 -2.47
CA ARG A 293 -12.18 10.54 -1.44
C ARG A 293 -13.41 10.42 -0.53
N LEU A 294 -14.18 11.51 -0.40
CA LEU A 294 -15.40 11.54 0.41
C LEU A 294 -16.53 10.71 -0.19
N SER A 295 -16.63 10.57 -1.52
CA SER A 295 -17.60 9.68 -2.15
C SER A 295 -17.43 8.23 -1.69
N LEU A 296 -16.21 7.74 -1.72
CA LEU A 296 -15.87 6.39 -1.25
C LEU A 296 -16.13 6.23 0.27
N LEU A 297 -15.89 7.27 1.04
CA LEU A 297 -16.20 7.27 2.47
C LEU A 297 -17.72 7.16 2.71
N ARG A 298 -18.55 7.88 1.93
CA ARG A 298 -20.04 7.80 2.00
C ARG A 298 -20.53 6.40 1.61
N GLU A 299 -20.06 5.85 0.51
CA GLU A 299 -20.40 4.49 0.06
C GLU A 299 -20.06 3.43 1.12
N ASN A 300 -18.88 3.51 1.70
CA ASN A 300 -18.45 2.59 2.75
C ASN A 300 -19.28 2.76 4.04
N ARG A 301 -19.66 3.99 4.42
CA ARG A 301 -20.53 4.26 5.57
C ARG A 301 -21.87 3.54 5.43
N GLU A 302 -22.49 3.66 4.28
CA GLU A 302 -23.78 3.00 3.99
C GLU A 302 -23.64 1.48 3.96
N ARG A 303 -22.65 0.98 3.22
CA ARG A 303 -22.37 -0.44 3.08
C ARG A 303 -22.09 -1.11 4.44
N LEU A 304 -21.33 -0.47 5.31
CA LEU A 304 -20.96 -1.00 6.62
C LEU A 304 -22.00 -0.74 7.72
N GLY A 305 -22.98 0.12 7.47
CA GLY A 305 -24.07 0.42 8.42
C GLY A 305 -23.62 1.24 9.64
N THR A 306 -22.66 2.13 9.46
CA THR A 306 -22.07 2.94 10.54
C THR A 306 -22.79 4.28 10.71
N GLY A 307 -23.99 4.26 11.29
CA GLY A 307 -24.86 5.44 11.44
C GLY A 307 -24.33 6.55 12.34
N CYS A 308 -23.43 6.22 13.30
CA CYS A 308 -22.82 7.21 14.18
C CYS A 308 -21.73 8.07 13.49
N VAL A 309 -21.38 7.78 12.23
CA VAL A 309 -20.38 8.52 11.47
C VAL A 309 -21.01 9.63 10.67
N GLU A 310 -20.60 10.87 10.90
CA GLU A 310 -20.99 12.05 10.15
C GLU A 310 -19.79 12.51 9.29
N ILE A 311 -20.02 12.68 7.98
CA ILE A 311 -18.94 12.99 7.03
C ILE A 311 -18.99 14.47 6.69
N ASN A 312 -17.89 15.20 6.96
CA ASN A 312 -17.75 16.65 6.74
C ASN A 312 -19.06 17.40 7.08
N PRO A 313 -19.56 17.29 8.30
CA PRO A 313 -20.85 17.91 8.65
C PRO A 313 -20.79 19.43 8.46
N ALA A 314 -21.84 19.99 7.87
CA ALA A 314 -22.03 21.43 7.80
C ALA A 314 -22.51 21.96 9.16
N GLY A 315 -22.01 23.12 9.57
CA GLY A 315 -22.45 23.79 10.80
C GLY A 315 -21.39 23.81 11.91
N PRO A 316 -21.73 24.39 13.06
CA PRO A 316 -20.77 24.50 14.17
C PRO A 316 -20.42 23.12 14.71
N GLU A 317 -19.14 22.92 14.88
CA GLU A 317 -18.65 21.67 15.46
C GLU A 317 -18.94 21.58 16.95
N PRO A 318 -18.95 20.33 17.50
CA PRO A 318 -18.77 20.16 18.93
C PRO A 318 -17.54 20.95 19.35
N SER A 319 -17.67 21.74 20.39
CA SER A 319 -16.58 22.58 20.86
C SER A 319 -15.31 21.77 21.23
N ARG A 320 -15.49 20.48 21.56
CA ARG A 320 -14.38 19.58 21.93
C ARG A 320 -14.75 18.10 21.80
N PHE A 321 -13.72 17.28 21.52
CA PHE A 321 -13.80 15.84 21.30
C PHE A 321 -13.18 15.05 22.46
N ASP A 322 -13.73 13.86 22.76
CA ASP A 322 -13.19 12.92 23.74
C ASP A 322 -11.91 12.24 23.24
N GLY A 323 -11.87 12.00 21.93
CA GLY A 323 -10.71 11.46 21.22
C GLY A 323 -10.57 12.05 19.83
N ILE A 324 -9.35 12.23 19.37
CA ILE A 324 -9.04 12.71 18.02
C ILE A 324 -8.06 11.73 17.39
N LEU A 325 -8.34 11.31 16.16
CA LEU A 325 -7.44 10.55 15.31
C LEU A 325 -6.90 11.45 14.20
N VAL A 326 -5.58 11.48 14.08
CA VAL A 326 -4.85 12.12 12.98
C VAL A 326 -4.05 11.03 12.27
N ASP A 327 -4.72 10.30 11.36
CA ASP A 327 -4.06 9.35 10.45
C ASP A 327 -3.50 10.14 9.27
N ALA A 328 -2.34 10.73 9.46
CA ALA A 328 -1.82 11.78 8.61
C ALA A 328 -1.37 11.27 7.22
N PRO A 329 -1.61 12.02 6.15
CA PRO A 329 -0.97 11.77 4.87
C PRO A 329 0.55 11.73 5.03
N CYS A 330 1.20 10.70 4.48
CA CYS A 330 2.63 10.44 4.67
C CYS A 330 3.29 9.89 3.40
N SER A 331 4.61 9.69 3.45
CA SER A 331 5.42 9.16 2.35
C SER A 331 5.10 7.72 1.95
N ASN A 332 4.38 6.98 2.79
CA ASN A 332 4.03 5.56 2.60
C ASN A 332 5.25 4.62 2.56
N THR A 333 6.37 4.95 3.17
CA THR A 333 7.58 4.11 3.15
C THR A 333 7.43 2.79 3.90
N GLY A 334 6.45 2.67 4.79
CA GLY A 334 6.11 1.42 5.47
C GLY A 334 5.20 0.46 4.68
N VAL A 335 4.69 0.88 3.51
CA VAL A 335 3.75 0.09 2.71
C VAL A 335 4.22 -0.17 1.28
N LEU A 336 5.54 -0.13 1.04
CA LEU A 336 6.15 -0.29 -0.29
C LEU A 336 5.86 -1.65 -0.93
N ARG A 337 5.55 -2.65 -0.12
CA ARG A 337 5.11 -3.97 -0.57
C ARG A 337 3.79 -3.90 -1.36
N ARG A 338 2.87 -2.99 -0.98
CA ARG A 338 1.56 -2.73 -1.62
C ARG A 338 1.62 -1.60 -2.61
N ARG A 339 2.22 -0.47 -2.20
CA ARG A 339 2.40 0.72 -3.02
C ARG A 339 3.77 0.69 -3.68
N VAL A 340 3.93 -0.22 -4.63
CA VAL A 340 5.24 -0.51 -5.24
C VAL A 340 5.89 0.70 -5.90
N GLU A 341 5.08 1.61 -6.44
CA GLU A 341 5.56 2.81 -7.12
C GLU A 341 6.04 3.90 -6.14
N ALA A 342 5.56 3.89 -4.89
CA ALA A 342 5.93 4.89 -3.89
C ALA A 342 7.45 4.99 -3.70
N ARG A 343 8.18 3.86 -3.74
CA ARG A 343 9.64 3.84 -3.64
C ARG A 343 10.36 4.68 -4.70
N TRP A 344 9.73 4.91 -5.85
CA TRP A 344 10.29 5.68 -6.97
C TRP A 344 9.85 7.13 -6.98
N ARG A 345 8.75 7.44 -6.29
CA ARG A 345 8.16 8.79 -6.26
C ARG A 345 8.62 9.59 -5.05
N VAL A 346 8.80 8.91 -3.91
CA VAL A 346 9.23 9.58 -2.68
C VAL A 346 10.63 10.17 -2.84
N GLN A 347 10.82 11.37 -2.30
CA GLN A 347 12.08 12.09 -2.26
C GLN A 347 12.30 12.69 -0.86
N PRO A 348 13.54 12.92 -0.40
CA PRO A 348 13.80 13.51 0.91
C PRO A 348 13.04 14.81 1.16
N ALA A 349 13.03 15.74 0.21
CA ALA A 349 12.31 16.99 0.33
C ALA A 349 10.79 16.84 0.50
N GLU A 350 10.21 15.75 -0.07
CA GLU A 350 8.80 15.45 0.10
C GLU A 350 8.49 14.93 1.50
N ILE A 351 9.39 14.13 2.09
CA ILE A 351 9.27 13.67 3.49
C ILE A 351 9.26 14.87 4.44
N GLU A 352 10.19 15.82 4.26
CA GLU A 352 10.22 17.04 5.08
C GLU A 352 8.95 17.89 4.90
N ARG A 353 8.45 18.02 3.66
CA ARG A 353 7.20 18.74 3.38
C ARG A 353 6.01 18.09 4.09
N LEU A 354 5.93 16.76 4.05
CA LEU A 354 4.88 16.00 4.71
C LEU A 354 4.98 16.12 6.24
N GLY A 355 6.17 16.06 6.83
CA GLY A 355 6.38 16.27 8.27
C GLY A 355 5.86 17.65 8.73
N ARG A 356 6.12 18.70 7.95
CA ARG A 356 5.57 20.05 8.25
C ARG A 356 4.03 20.09 8.17
N ALA A 357 3.44 19.42 7.18
CA ALA A 357 1.99 19.34 7.03
C ALA A 357 1.34 18.56 8.18
N GLN A 358 1.96 17.45 8.60
CA GLN A 358 1.53 16.63 9.72
C GLN A 358 1.58 17.40 11.05
N ALA A 359 2.64 18.17 11.31
CA ALA A 359 2.71 19.06 12.45
C ALA A 359 1.58 20.10 12.43
N GLY A 360 1.23 20.61 11.24
CA GLY A 360 0.07 21.50 11.05
C GLY A 360 -1.27 20.86 11.43
N LEU A 361 -1.47 19.59 11.11
CA LEU A 361 -2.66 18.84 11.51
C LEU A 361 -2.76 18.66 13.03
N LEU A 362 -1.65 18.33 13.69
CA LEU A 362 -1.62 18.23 15.16
C LEU A 362 -1.93 19.56 15.84
N ARG A 363 -1.39 20.69 15.32
CA ARG A 363 -1.72 22.04 15.82
C ARG A 363 -3.22 22.36 15.69
N GLN A 364 -3.86 21.92 14.60
CA GLN A 364 -5.30 22.09 14.41
C GLN A 364 -6.11 21.20 15.35
N ALA A 365 -5.63 19.99 15.66
CA ALA A 365 -6.28 19.05 16.56
C ALA A 365 -6.24 19.47 18.03
N ALA A 366 -5.12 20.04 18.50
CA ALA A 366 -4.87 20.33 19.91
C ALA A 366 -5.97 21.16 20.61
N PRO A 367 -6.49 22.29 20.06
CA PRO A 367 -7.55 23.06 20.70
C PRO A 367 -8.90 22.34 20.73
N LEU A 368 -9.12 21.37 19.84
CA LEU A 368 -10.38 20.63 19.73
C LEU A 368 -10.50 19.50 20.75
N LEU A 369 -9.41 19.09 21.40
CA LEU A 369 -9.42 18.00 22.37
C LEU A 369 -9.90 18.50 23.75
N LYS A 370 -10.78 17.72 24.39
CA LYS A 370 -11.17 17.94 25.78
C LYS A 370 -9.97 17.73 26.71
N LYS A 371 -10.01 18.35 27.87
CA LYS A 371 -9.11 18.01 28.99
C LYS A 371 -9.33 16.55 29.38
N GLY A 372 -8.27 15.79 29.58
CA GLY A 372 -8.33 14.35 29.79
C GLY A 372 -8.65 13.52 28.56
N GLY A 373 -8.82 14.16 27.40
CA GLY A 373 -8.98 13.49 26.11
C GLY A 373 -7.68 12.92 25.56
N ARG A 374 -7.78 12.13 24.49
CA ARG A 374 -6.65 11.48 23.82
C ARG A 374 -6.56 11.84 22.35
N LEU A 375 -5.38 12.29 21.92
CA LEU A 375 -5.04 12.57 20.53
C LEU A 375 -4.12 11.46 20.03
N VAL A 376 -4.57 10.70 19.04
CA VAL A 376 -3.77 9.64 18.42
C VAL A 376 -3.26 10.15 17.08
N TYR A 377 -1.96 10.20 16.97
CA TYR A 377 -1.24 10.47 15.73
C TYR A 377 -0.79 9.16 15.10
N SER A 378 -1.01 8.97 13.81
CA SER A 378 -0.54 7.79 13.09
C SER A 378 -0.09 8.10 11.67
N THR A 379 0.88 7.32 11.19
CA THR A 379 1.32 7.28 9.80
C THR A 379 1.59 5.84 9.36
N CYS A 380 1.66 5.61 8.06
CA CYS A 380 2.23 4.39 7.48
C CYS A 380 3.66 4.64 6.96
N SER A 381 4.34 5.64 7.47
CA SER A 381 5.75 5.96 7.19
C SER A 381 6.68 5.28 8.18
N LEU A 382 7.89 4.97 7.72
CA LEU A 382 9.00 4.53 8.56
C LEU A 382 10.01 5.67 8.84
N GLU A 383 9.70 6.89 8.41
CA GLU A 383 10.64 8.00 8.46
C GLU A 383 10.52 8.79 9.77
N THR A 384 11.64 9.01 10.44
CA THR A 384 11.72 9.76 11.70
C THR A 384 11.15 11.18 11.56
N ASP A 385 11.35 11.82 10.40
CA ASP A 385 10.85 13.18 10.13
C ASP A 385 9.33 13.27 10.09
N GLU A 386 8.66 12.19 9.79
CA GLU A 386 7.19 12.09 9.74
C GLU A 386 6.60 11.50 11.02
N ASN A 387 7.43 10.95 11.90
CA ASN A 387 7.02 10.20 13.08
C ASN A 387 7.51 10.89 14.37
N GLU A 388 8.61 10.43 14.91
CA GLU A 388 9.15 10.85 16.20
C GLU A 388 9.41 12.37 16.24
N ASN A 389 9.97 12.95 15.18
CA ASN A 389 10.27 14.39 15.14
C ASN A 389 9.00 15.23 15.14
N VAL A 390 7.93 14.78 14.46
CA VAL A 390 6.63 15.47 14.47
C VAL A 390 6.05 15.50 15.89
N VAL A 391 6.10 14.35 16.58
CA VAL A 391 5.61 14.23 17.97
C VAL A 391 6.43 15.09 18.92
N GLN A 392 7.75 15.04 18.85
CA GLN A 392 8.65 15.82 19.71
C GLN A 392 8.45 17.33 19.52
N ASN A 393 8.37 17.79 18.27
CA ASN A 393 8.11 19.21 17.97
C ASN A 393 6.76 19.65 18.52
N PHE A 394 5.71 18.82 18.35
CA PHE A 394 4.38 19.13 18.90
C PHE A 394 4.40 19.25 20.43
N LEU A 395 5.06 18.33 21.13
CA LEU A 395 5.17 18.36 22.59
C LEU A 395 5.98 19.59 23.09
N GLY A 396 6.95 20.06 22.31
CA GLY A 396 7.67 21.29 22.59
C GLY A 396 6.80 22.56 22.46
N GLU A 397 5.84 22.56 21.54
CA GLU A 397 4.91 23.68 21.33
C GLU A 397 3.70 23.67 22.28
N PHE A 398 3.26 22.48 22.74
CA PHE A 398 2.06 22.29 23.55
C PHE A 398 2.40 21.57 24.87
N PRO A 399 2.93 22.27 25.87
CA PRO A 399 3.39 21.69 27.14
C PRO A 399 2.28 21.05 27.98
N GLU A 400 1.01 21.33 27.69
CA GLU A 400 -0.13 20.67 28.32
C GLU A 400 -0.37 19.26 27.80
N PHE A 401 0.35 18.82 26.75
CA PHE A 401 0.30 17.45 26.23
C PHE A 401 1.49 16.63 26.72
N LYS A 402 1.26 15.32 26.87
CA LYS A 402 2.30 14.32 27.15
C LYS A 402 2.15 13.13 26.22
N CYS A 403 3.26 12.59 25.75
CA CYS A 403 3.25 11.31 25.07
C CYS A 403 3.01 10.20 26.09
N LEU A 404 1.90 9.48 25.93
CA LEU A 404 1.51 8.37 26.81
C LEU A 404 2.08 7.04 26.31
N THR A 405 2.03 6.82 25.01
CA THR A 405 2.60 5.64 24.35
C THR A 405 3.04 6.00 22.95
N GLU A 406 4.08 5.31 22.51
CA GLU A 406 4.58 5.38 21.13
C GLU A 406 4.96 3.98 20.66
N ARG A 407 4.57 3.62 19.44
CA ARG A 407 4.88 2.32 18.85
C ARG A 407 5.08 2.39 17.36
N THR A 408 6.16 1.75 16.90
CA THR A 408 6.42 1.51 15.47
C THR A 408 6.25 0.02 15.16
N LEU A 409 5.50 -0.29 14.11
CA LEU A 409 5.46 -1.63 13.52
C LEU A 409 6.44 -1.67 12.35
N LEU A 410 7.40 -2.61 12.40
CA LEU A 410 8.34 -2.83 11.33
C LEU A 410 7.86 -4.01 10.47
N PRO A 411 7.67 -3.82 9.16
CA PRO A 411 6.99 -4.79 8.29
C PRO A 411 7.47 -6.22 8.41
N PHE A 412 8.77 -6.45 8.34
CA PHE A 412 9.35 -7.78 8.36
C PHE A 412 9.34 -8.45 9.75
N ARG A 413 9.31 -7.67 10.85
CA ARG A 413 9.23 -8.17 12.23
C ARG A 413 7.80 -8.51 12.61
N ASP A 414 6.88 -7.57 12.32
CA ASP A 414 5.47 -7.66 12.71
C ASP A 414 4.61 -8.40 11.69
N GLN A 415 5.19 -8.75 10.53
CA GLN A 415 4.54 -9.44 9.41
C GLN A 415 3.25 -8.77 8.94
N THR A 416 3.32 -7.45 8.78
CA THR A 416 2.23 -6.57 8.40
C THR A 416 2.81 -5.37 7.64
N ASP A 417 1.99 -4.40 7.28
CA ASP A 417 2.50 -3.13 6.78
C ASP A 417 3.14 -2.33 7.93
N GLY A 418 4.04 -1.39 7.61
CA GLY A 418 4.62 -0.49 8.58
C GLY A 418 3.61 0.51 9.10
N ALA A 419 3.72 0.85 10.38
CA ALA A 419 2.92 1.89 10.99
C ALA A 419 3.67 2.56 12.15
N PHE A 420 3.42 3.83 12.35
CA PHE A 420 3.79 4.55 13.55
C PHE A 420 2.54 5.07 14.23
N VAL A 421 2.47 4.94 15.55
CA VAL A 421 1.34 5.45 16.35
C VAL A 421 1.86 6.06 17.65
N ALA A 422 1.46 7.29 17.92
CA ALA A 422 1.70 7.97 19.19
C ALA A 422 0.37 8.41 19.82
N VAL A 423 0.22 8.19 21.12
CA VAL A 423 -0.93 8.65 21.92
C VAL A 423 -0.51 9.84 22.76
N LEU A 424 -1.17 10.98 22.56
CA LEU A 424 -0.92 12.23 23.22
C LEU A 424 -2.09 12.55 24.15
N GLY A 425 -1.84 12.61 25.45
CA GLY A 425 -2.83 12.97 26.45
C GLY A 425 -2.77 14.44 26.80
N LYS A 426 -3.95 15.10 26.92
CA LYS A 426 -4.07 16.51 27.35
C LYS A 426 -4.32 16.56 28.86
N GLY A 427 -3.42 17.21 29.59
CA GLY A 427 -3.50 17.40 31.03
C GLY A 427 -4.62 18.35 31.49
#